data_89de5945f6e319d7233b843101a0eb78
#
_entry.id   89de5945f6e319d7233b843101a0eb78
#
_cell.length_a   1.000
_cell.length_b   1.000
_cell.length_c   1.000
_cell.angle_alpha   90.00
_cell.angle_beta   90.00
_cell.angle_gamma   90.00
#
_symmetry.space_group_name_H-M   'P 1'
#
loop_
_entity.id
_entity.type
_entity.pdbx_description
1 polymer ?
#
loop_
_entity_poly.entity_id
_entity_poly.type
_entity_poly.pdbx_seq_one_letter_code
_entity_poly.pdbx_strand_id
1 'polypeptide(L)'
;MQAFHFVMALSPIIVVLVGILGFRQSAKRVAPVALVWTLVLGFTFFNRTGATFTESIAVFDGLIWKGLKEGLKIVWMVFGAFVILNLLRDTGAIEDVKATIACISDDRRVQAVVIGMLLPIFLEGAAGAGAPAAIAAPFLAALGFHPVTAIAMALLGDATPCSWGGAGLTTINGGAALVDAGVSTVSLNSAMVGRIHMFGALIIPFLIVFMAFGRKGFKRIVPYLAFTGVTTCGVMFALSNFVGAEVTSMGTGLISMLLSIGYVKLVGVNTPDEFRNHFTARERKYSAFQALSPYVFILALLPAVRYGFPALVKNGFAVMCTFGYIVWVDVVIMLCGFLGALTMKVGLKQYWSVCKKTAKHVTPVLITMSSLLIVSYIMQSPHTGMMNLIASDTAKAVARLYPAAAVAIGAGGSFITGTGLGSNIMFADMHMQAAQTLGMNPITIFAGQNAGASLGNMICPNNTVAACATVDEIGNENQVMKRTLPAFAVLLVLYMALAMLYTCVLFPNFGA
;
A
#
# COMPACT_ATOMS: atom_id res chain seq x y z
N MET A 1 -30.17 8.45 -19.94
CA MET A 1 -30.23 7.35 -18.96
C MET A 1 -28.86 6.79 -18.61
N GLN A 2 -28.00 6.47 -19.59
CA GLN A 2 -26.70 5.82 -19.34
C GLN A 2 -25.75 6.68 -18.48
N ALA A 3 -25.58 7.99 -18.80
CA ALA A 3 -24.77 8.90 -17.99
C ALA A 3 -25.24 9.04 -16.51
N PHE A 4 -26.54 9.01 -16.28
CA PHE A 4 -27.10 9.04 -14.93
C PHE A 4 -26.75 7.79 -14.13
N HIS A 5 -26.89 6.59 -14.72
CA HIS A 5 -26.48 5.33 -14.06
C HIS A 5 -24.99 5.29 -13.77
N PHE A 6 -24.16 5.80 -14.68
CA PHE A 6 -22.72 5.93 -14.47
C PHE A 6 -22.39 6.83 -13.28
N VAL A 7 -22.99 8.02 -13.19
CA VAL A 7 -22.79 8.94 -12.06
C VAL A 7 -23.28 8.32 -10.76
N MET A 8 -24.43 7.64 -10.77
CA MET A 8 -24.97 6.95 -9.59
C MET A 8 -24.06 5.80 -9.14
N ALA A 9 -23.47 5.04 -10.08
CA ALA A 9 -22.50 3.99 -9.74
C ALA A 9 -21.21 4.55 -9.13
N LEU A 10 -20.76 5.73 -9.58
CA LEU A 10 -19.61 6.44 -9.01
C LEU A 10 -19.91 7.14 -7.68
N SER A 11 -21.18 7.40 -7.37
CA SER A 11 -21.53 8.27 -6.24
C SER A 11 -21.04 7.79 -4.88
N PRO A 12 -20.91 6.48 -4.55
CA PRO A 12 -20.27 6.06 -3.30
C PRO A 12 -18.84 6.55 -3.14
N ILE A 13 -18.08 6.52 -4.24
CA ILE A 13 -16.70 7.01 -4.29
C ILE A 13 -16.68 8.53 -4.12
N ILE A 14 -17.57 9.22 -4.82
CA ILE A 14 -17.71 10.68 -4.74
C ILE A 14 -18.05 11.08 -3.30
N VAL A 15 -18.95 10.37 -2.62
CA VAL A 15 -19.29 10.63 -1.20
C VAL A 15 -18.04 10.53 -0.32
N VAL A 16 -17.22 9.50 -0.50
CA VAL A 16 -15.97 9.33 0.27
C VAL A 16 -14.99 10.47 -0.04
N LEU A 17 -14.73 10.75 -1.31
CA LEU A 17 -13.79 11.80 -1.74
C LEU A 17 -14.25 13.20 -1.28
N VAL A 18 -15.48 13.56 -1.55
CA VAL A 18 -16.04 14.87 -1.19
C VAL A 18 -16.14 15.00 0.32
N GLY A 19 -16.52 13.93 1.02
CA GLY A 19 -16.60 13.92 2.47
C GLY A 19 -15.25 14.18 3.11
N ILE A 20 -14.20 13.47 2.68
CA ILE A 20 -12.86 13.59 3.26
C ILE A 20 -12.15 14.86 2.77
N LEU A 21 -12.08 15.08 1.44
CA LEU A 21 -11.28 16.17 0.86
C LEU A 21 -12.03 17.50 0.80
N GLY A 22 -13.33 17.47 0.47
CA GLY A 22 -14.19 18.65 0.34
C GLY A 22 -14.65 19.17 1.69
N PHE A 23 -15.42 18.37 2.41
CA PHE A 23 -15.97 18.74 3.72
C PHE A 23 -14.98 18.59 4.88
N ARG A 24 -13.77 18.06 4.63
CA ARG A 24 -12.71 17.85 5.62
C ARG A 24 -13.18 17.04 6.84
N GLN A 25 -14.11 16.11 6.60
CA GLN A 25 -14.57 15.21 7.66
C GLN A 25 -13.61 14.03 7.81
N SER A 26 -13.53 13.48 9.02
CA SER A 26 -12.75 12.26 9.25
C SER A 26 -13.39 11.06 8.54
N ALA A 27 -12.57 10.13 8.10
CA ALA A 27 -13.03 8.89 7.46
C ALA A 27 -14.00 8.10 8.36
N LYS A 28 -13.83 8.19 9.69
CA LYS A 28 -14.75 7.58 10.68
C LYS A 28 -16.19 8.05 10.53
N ARG A 29 -16.42 9.30 10.10
CA ARG A 29 -17.78 9.84 9.89
C ARG A 29 -18.28 9.57 8.48
N VAL A 30 -17.40 9.68 7.51
CA VAL A 30 -17.73 9.56 6.08
C VAL A 30 -18.02 8.10 5.69
N ALA A 31 -17.23 7.15 6.19
CA ALA A 31 -17.33 5.75 5.79
C ALA A 31 -18.72 5.11 6.10
N PRO A 32 -19.32 5.28 7.29
CA PRO A 32 -20.66 4.80 7.55
C PRO A 32 -21.75 5.46 6.66
N VAL A 33 -21.60 6.76 6.34
CA VAL A 33 -22.52 7.47 5.43
C VAL A 33 -22.42 6.90 4.01
N ALA A 34 -21.19 6.68 3.51
CA ALA A 34 -20.97 6.04 2.23
C ALA A 34 -21.53 4.61 2.19
N LEU A 35 -21.41 3.85 3.29
CA LEU A 35 -21.98 2.51 3.41
C LEU A 35 -23.51 2.53 3.28
N VAL A 36 -24.18 3.38 4.07
CA VAL A 36 -25.66 3.51 4.00
C VAL A 36 -26.08 3.91 2.58
N TRP A 37 -25.40 4.87 1.97
CA TRP A 37 -25.68 5.31 0.60
C TRP A 37 -25.51 4.16 -0.41
N THR A 38 -24.44 3.40 -0.30
CA THR A 38 -24.16 2.27 -1.20
C THR A 38 -25.20 1.16 -1.06
N LEU A 39 -25.66 0.88 0.18
CA LEU A 39 -26.75 -0.06 0.42
C LEU A 39 -28.06 0.41 -0.24
N VAL A 40 -28.42 1.69 -0.06
CA VAL A 40 -29.60 2.26 -0.71
C VAL A 40 -29.55 2.09 -2.23
N LEU A 41 -28.39 2.41 -2.84
CA LEU A 41 -28.19 2.22 -4.28
C LEU A 41 -28.31 0.74 -4.69
N GLY A 42 -27.74 -0.17 -3.91
CA GLY A 42 -27.78 -1.61 -4.18
C GLY A 42 -29.20 -2.19 -4.11
N PHE A 43 -30.02 -1.72 -3.18
CA PHE A 43 -31.42 -2.16 -3.08
C PHE A 43 -32.36 -1.50 -4.09
N THR A 44 -32.01 -0.35 -4.64
CA THR A 44 -32.89 0.45 -5.52
C THR A 44 -32.42 0.43 -6.97
N PHE A 45 -31.40 1.21 -7.30
CA PHE A 45 -30.96 1.45 -8.68
C PHE A 45 -30.15 0.31 -9.31
N PHE A 46 -29.45 -0.48 -8.48
CA PHE A 46 -28.50 -1.51 -8.93
C PHE A 46 -28.91 -2.93 -8.54
N ASN A 47 -30.18 -3.16 -8.29
CA ASN A 47 -30.72 -4.53 -8.14
C ASN A 47 -30.96 -5.14 -9.53
N ARG A 48 -29.88 -5.59 -10.21
CA ARG A 48 -29.94 -6.02 -11.61
C ARG A 48 -30.48 -7.42 -11.83
N THR A 49 -30.54 -8.25 -10.81
CA THR A 49 -30.91 -9.66 -10.95
C THR A 49 -32.40 -9.88 -10.97
N GLY A 50 -33.21 -8.84 -10.81
CA GLY A 50 -34.68 -9.00 -10.56
C GLY A 50 -34.96 -9.78 -9.30
N ALA A 51 -33.94 -9.91 -8.43
CA ALA A 51 -34.04 -10.63 -7.18
C ALA A 51 -35.09 -10.00 -6.28
N THR A 52 -35.77 -10.83 -5.53
CA THR A 52 -36.70 -10.39 -4.49
C THR A 52 -35.91 -9.63 -3.41
N PHE A 53 -36.62 -8.81 -2.65
CA PHE A 53 -36.01 -8.09 -1.53
C PHE A 53 -35.29 -9.02 -0.54
N THR A 54 -35.87 -10.21 -0.31
CA THR A 54 -35.32 -11.24 0.59
C THR A 54 -33.99 -11.81 0.06
N GLU A 55 -33.87 -12.08 -1.26
CA GLU A 55 -32.65 -12.57 -1.88
C GLU A 55 -31.57 -11.50 -1.84
N SER A 56 -31.89 -10.23 -2.08
CA SER A 56 -30.97 -9.11 -1.97
C SER A 56 -30.44 -8.93 -0.55
N ILE A 57 -31.27 -9.11 0.48
CA ILE A 57 -30.83 -9.11 1.88
C ILE A 57 -29.81 -10.21 2.12
N ALA A 58 -30.03 -11.43 1.65
CA ALA A 58 -29.10 -12.55 1.85
C ALA A 58 -27.73 -12.28 1.20
N VAL A 59 -27.72 -11.69 -0.01
CA VAL A 59 -26.48 -11.30 -0.68
C VAL A 59 -25.74 -10.22 0.11
N PHE A 60 -26.42 -9.15 0.49
CA PHE A 60 -25.80 -8.04 1.22
C PHE A 60 -25.36 -8.44 2.63
N ASP A 61 -26.07 -9.31 3.32
CA ASP A 61 -25.65 -9.89 4.60
C ASP A 61 -24.30 -10.60 4.44
N GLY A 62 -24.15 -11.46 3.43
CA GLY A 62 -22.89 -12.12 3.12
C GLY A 62 -21.73 -11.14 2.83
N LEU A 63 -22.01 -10.05 2.10
CA LEU A 63 -21.02 -9.02 1.78
C LEU A 63 -20.65 -8.18 3.01
N ILE A 64 -21.60 -7.85 3.86
CA ILE A 64 -21.40 -7.17 5.13
C ILE A 64 -20.50 -8.02 6.04
N TRP A 65 -20.83 -9.31 6.17
CA TRP A 65 -20.05 -10.24 6.98
C TRP A 65 -18.61 -10.41 6.48
N LYS A 66 -18.46 -10.50 5.15
CA LYS A 66 -17.13 -10.50 4.49
C LYS A 66 -16.34 -9.24 4.82
N GLY A 67 -16.96 -8.06 4.69
CA GLY A 67 -16.29 -6.78 4.98
C GLY A 67 -15.91 -6.61 6.45
N LEU A 68 -16.74 -7.10 7.37
CA LEU A 68 -16.40 -7.12 8.80
C LEU A 68 -15.19 -8.02 9.08
N LYS A 69 -15.13 -9.21 8.50
CA LYS A 69 -14.01 -10.14 8.65
C LYS A 69 -12.70 -9.54 8.13
N GLU A 70 -12.72 -8.99 6.92
CA GLU A 70 -11.53 -8.35 6.35
C GLU A 70 -11.12 -7.10 7.13
N GLY A 71 -12.07 -6.31 7.63
CA GLY A 71 -11.80 -5.20 8.53
C GLY A 71 -11.08 -5.62 9.80
N LEU A 72 -11.51 -6.73 10.42
CA LEU A 72 -10.86 -7.28 11.61
C LEU A 72 -9.41 -7.73 11.33
N LYS A 73 -9.12 -8.34 10.17
CA LYS A 73 -7.74 -8.71 9.79
C LYS A 73 -6.84 -7.47 9.76
N ILE A 74 -7.26 -6.41 9.09
CA ILE A 74 -6.48 -5.17 9.02
C ILE A 74 -6.30 -4.56 10.41
N VAL A 75 -7.32 -4.61 11.25
CA VAL A 75 -7.26 -4.09 12.63
C VAL A 75 -6.25 -4.84 13.48
N TRP A 76 -6.12 -6.16 13.33
CA TRP A 76 -5.09 -6.93 14.04
C TRP A 76 -3.68 -6.53 13.64
N MET A 77 -3.44 -6.29 12.35
CA MET A 77 -2.16 -5.81 11.84
C MET A 77 -1.82 -4.42 12.43
N VAL A 78 -2.76 -3.48 12.36
CA VAL A 78 -2.63 -2.13 12.92
C VAL A 78 -2.38 -2.20 14.43
N PHE A 79 -3.10 -3.06 15.13
CA PHE A 79 -2.91 -3.29 16.56
C PHE A 79 -1.48 -3.73 16.89
N GLY A 80 -0.95 -4.72 16.16
CA GLY A 80 0.42 -5.20 16.35
C GLY A 80 1.48 -4.10 16.13
N ALA A 81 1.35 -3.34 15.05
CA ALA A 81 2.25 -2.23 14.74
C ALA A 81 2.18 -1.11 15.81
N PHE A 82 0.98 -0.81 16.30
CA PHE A 82 0.78 0.23 17.31
C PHE A 82 1.23 -0.23 18.70
N VAL A 83 1.14 -1.53 19.03
CA VAL A 83 1.75 -2.10 20.24
C VAL A 83 3.26 -1.89 20.22
N ILE A 84 3.94 -2.14 19.10
CA ILE A 84 5.39 -1.90 18.97
C ILE A 84 5.71 -0.42 19.22
N LEU A 85 4.98 0.51 18.59
CA LEU A 85 5.20 1.94 18.78
C LEU A 85 5.01 2.36 20.24
N ASN A 86 3.89 1.95 20.86
CA ASN A 86 3.61 2.31 22.25
C ASN A 86 4.61 1.65 23.22
N LEU A 87 5.07 0.44 22.93
CA LEU A 87 6.13 -0.22 23.69
C LEU A 87 7.41 0.63 23.67
N LEU A 88 7.87 1.06 22.50
CA LEU A 88 9.05 1.89 22.34
C LEU A 88 8.90 3.27 23.02
N ARG A 89 7.71 3.85 22.95
CA ARG A 89 7.40 5.12 23.64
C ARG A 89 7.40 4.98 25.17
N ASP A 90 6.65 4.01 25.68
CA ASP A 90 6.46 3.80 27.13
C ASP A 90 7.75 3.31 27.83
N THR A 91 8.65 2.66 27.09
CA THR A 91 9.98 2.25 27.59
C THR A 91 11.05 3.33 27.44
N GLY A 92 10.82 4.33 26.59
CA GLY A 92 11.81 5.33 26.18
C GLY A 92 12.82 4.83 25.15
N ALA A 93 12.67 3.58 24.66
CA ALA A 93 13.55 2.99 23.65
C ALA A 93 13.51 3.75 22.30
N ILE A 94 12.47 4.54 22.06
CA ILE A 94 12.32 5.35 20.85
C ILE A 94 13.49 6.32 20.65
N GLU A 95 14.05 6.86 21.73
CA GLU A 95 15.20 7.78 21.67
C GLU A 95 16.49 7.00 21.30
N ASP A 96 16.63 5.75 21.75
CA ASP A 96 17.76 4.90 21.38
C ASP A 96 17.65 4.42 19.92
N VAL A 97 16.42 4.23 19.41
CA VAL A 97 16.16 4.00 17.97
C VAL A 97 16.65 5.19 17.15
N LYS A 98 16.29 6.42 17.53
CA LYS A 98 16.74 7.65 16.85
C LYS A 98 18.26 7.73 16.81
N ALA A 99 18.91 7.52 17.98
CA ALA A 99 20.35 7.56 18.10
C ALA A 99 21.06 6.49 17.25
N THR A 100 20.43 5.31 17.12
CA THR A 100 21.00 4.21 16.30
C THR A 100 20.91 4.52 14.80
N ILE A 101 19.79 5.08 14.34
CA ILE A 101 19.64 5.45 12.93
C ILE A 101 20.51 6.65 12.56
N ALA A 102 20.72 7.56 13.48
CA ALA A 102 21.69 8.63 13.30
C ALA A 102 23.13 8.12 13.04
N CYS A 103 23.45 6.91 13.52
CA CYS A 103 24.73 6.27 13.18
C CYS A 103 24.83 5.80 11.72
N ILE A 104 23.70 5.58 11.02
CA ILE A 104 23.69 5.28 9.57
C ILE A 104 23.93 6.56 8.79
N SER A 105 23.15 7.60 9.09
CA SER A 105 23.30 8.96 8.55
C SER A 105 22.64 9.94 9.50
N ASP A 106 23.30 11.07 9.74
CA ASP A 106 22.73 12.22 10.46
C ASP A 106 21.85 13.09 9.53
N ASP A 107 21.88 12.83 8.22
CA ASP A 107 21.05 13.54 7.24
C ASP A 107 19.60 13.02 7.26
N ARG A 108 18.68 13.88 7.69
CA ARG A 108 17.23 13.58 7.74
C ARG A 108 16.66 13.21 6.37
N ARG A 109 17.24 13.69 5.28
CA ARG A 109 16.79 13.38 3.90
C ARG A 109 17.17 11.96 3.51
N VAL A 110 18.34 11.48 3.92
CA VAL A 110 18.74 10.08 3.80
C VAL A 110 17.81 9.19 4.61
N GLN A 111 17.54 9.56 5.86
CA GLN A 111 16.60 8.83 6.72
C GLN A 111 15.20 8.76 6.10
N ALA A 112 14.71 9.87 5.51
CA ALA A 112 13.42 9.91 4.81
C ALA A 112 13.36 8.92 3.63
N VAL A 113 14.42 8.82 2.82
CA VAL A 113 14.47 7.92 1.67
C VAL A 113 14.60 6.46 2.12
N VAL A 114 15.50 6.16 3.05
CA VAL A 114 15.72 4.78 3.53
C VAL A 114 14.46 4.22 4.20
N ILE A 115 13.85 4.98 5.10
CA ILE A 115 12.69 4.52 5.89
C ILE A 115 11.36 4.84 5.19
N GLY A 116 11.27 5.90 4.41
CA GLY A 116 10.04 6.31 3.74
C GLY A 116 9.84 5.67 2.36
N MET A 117 10.89 5.07 1.76
CA MET A 117 10.80 4.39 0.47
C MET A 117 11.31 2.95 0.52
N LEU A 118 12.60 2.76 0.85
CA LEU A 118 13.24 1.46 0.67
C LEU A 118 12.71 0.42 1.67
N LEU A 119 12.42 0.82 2.89
CA LEU A 119 11.77 -0.03 3.88
C LEU A 119 10.34 -0.42 3.48
N PRO A 120 9.44 0.50 3.07
CA PRO A 120 8.13 0.12 2.50
C PRO A 120 8.22 -0.85 1.33
N ILE A 121 9.15 -0.65 0.39
CA ILE A 121 9.34 -1.59 -0.74
C ILE A 121 9.64 -3.01 -0.23
N PHE A 122 10.52 -3.15 0.76
CA PHE A 122 10.84 -4.45 1.36
C PHE A 122 9.61 -5.06 2.05
N LEU A 123 8.95 -4.27 2.91
CA LEU A 123 7.82 -4.73 3.71
C LEU A 123 6.61 -5.12 2.85
N GLU A 124 6.36 -4.43 1.75
CA GLU A 124 5.27 -4.76 0.83
C GLU A 124 5.50 -6.14 0.19
N GLY A 125 6.73 -6.44 -0.22
CA GLY A 125 7.07 -7.77 -0.72
C GLY A 125 6.89 -8.88 0.31
N ALA A 126 7.19 -8.59 1.57
CA ALA A 126 7.11 -9.57 2.65
C ALA A 126 5.68 -9.81 3.15
N ALA A 127 4.90 -8.73 3.34
CA ALA A 127 3.60 -8.74 4.01
C ALA A 127 2.44 -8.34 3.09
N GLY A 128 2.61 -7.30 2.29
CA GLY A 128 1.53 -6.72 1.48
C GLY A 128 0.46 -5.98 2.29
N ALA A 129 -0.65 -5.68 1.63
CA ALA A 129 -1.93 -5.27 2.23
C ALA A 129 -1.89 -4.10 3.23
N GLY A 130 -1.11 -3.04 2.95
CA GLY A 130 -1.05 -1.82 3.78
C GLY A 130 -0.12 -1.91 4.99
N ALA A 131 0.51 -3.07 5.24
CA ALA A 131 1.50 -3.24 6.30
C ALA A 131 2.68 -2.25 6.19
N PRO A 132 3.21 -1.93 5.00
CA PRO A 132 4.35 -1.02 4.87
C PRO A 132 4.12 0.33 5.51
N ALA A 133 3.01 0.99 5.19
CA ALA A 133 2.70 2.31 5.72
C ALA A 133 2.45 2.27 7.23
N ALA A 134 1.75 1.24 7.73
CA ALA A 134 1.49 1.04 9.15
C ALA A 134 2.76 0.83 9.99
N ILE A 135 3.83 0.32 9.39
CA ILE A 135 5.12 0.07 10.06
C ILE A 135 6.08 1.26 9.85
N ALA A 136 6.22 1.76 8.62
CA ALA A 136 7.20 2.80 8.29
C ALA A 136 6.80 4.19 8.84
N ALA A 137 5.50 4.52 8.86
CA ALA A 137 5.05 5.83 9.37
C ALA A 137 5.40 6.05 10.84
N PRO A 138 5.11 5.11 11.78
CA PRO A 138 5.56 5.24 13.16
C PRO A 138 7.07 5.40 13.29
N PHE A 139 7.82 4.71 12.43
CA PHE A 139 9.27 4.78 12.45
C PHE A 139 9.77 6.16 12.03
N LEU A 140 9.22 6.73 10.95
CA LEU A 140 9.52 8.11 10.55
C LEU A 140 9.10 9.14 11.60
N ALA A 141 7.93 8.97 12.20
CA ALA A 141 7.45 9.83 13.29
C ALA A 141 8.41 9.76 14.50
N ALA A 142 8.92 8.57 14.80
CA ALA A 142 9.95 8.38 15.83
C ALA A 142 11.24 9.15 15.53
N LEU A 143 11.63 9.28 14.26
CA LEU A 143 12.77 10.08 13.80
C LEU A 143 12.51 11.60 13.83
N GLY A 144 11.35 12.03 14.28
CA GLY A 144 10.99 13.45 14.42
C GLY A 144 10.41 14.08 13.14
N PHE A 145 9.95 13.27 12.19
CA PHE A 145 9.12 13.78 11.10
C PHE A 145 7.71 14.08 11.61
N HIS A 146 7.09 15.12 11.05
CA HIS A 146 5.70 15.41 11.36
C HIS A 146 4.83 14.20 10.98
N PRO A 147 3.94 13.69 11.85
CA PRO A 147 3.22 12.44 11.64
C PRO A 147 2.49 12.33 10.28
N VAL A 148 1.76 13.38 9.88
CA VAL A 148 1.09 13.45 8.57
C VAL A 148 2.08 13.32 7.41
N THR A 149 3.26 13.93 7.52
CA THR A 149 4.32 13.82 6.49
C THR A 149 4.93 12.42 6.50
N ALA A 150 5.14 11.84 7.67
CA ALA A 150 5.64 10.47 7.84
C ALA A 150 4.72 9.44 7.17
N ILE A 151 3.41 9.55 7.39
CA ILE A 151 2.40 8.70 6.73
C ILE A 151 2.46 8.89 5.22
N ALA A 152 2.46 10.14 4.75
CA ALA A 152 2.44 10.45 3.33
C ALA A 152 3.70 9.92 2.61
N MET A 153 4.88 10.00 3.24
CA MET A 153 6.12 9.43 2.72
C MET A 153 6.05 7.89 2.65
N ALA A 154 5.56 7.25 3.69
CA ALA A 154 5.43 5.80 3.75
C ALA A 154 4.45 5.26 2.68
N LEU A 155 3.31 5.95 2.49
CA LEU A 155 2.35 5.64 1.42
C LEU A 155 2.94 5.87 0.02
N LEU A 156 3.73 6.93 -0.18
CA LEU A 156 4.43 7.18 -1.44
C LEU A 156 5.49 6.11 -1.71
N GLY A 157 6.23 5.67 -0.70
CA GLY A 157 7.20 4.59 -0.82
C GLY A 157 6.58 3.26 -1.23
N ASP A 158 5.31 3.05 -0.86
CA ASP A 158 4.52 1.87 -1.21
C ASP A 158 3.85 1.95 -2.60
N ALA A 159 4.00 3.06 -3.31
CA ALA A 159 3.32 3.29 -4.59
C ALA A 159 3.81 2.42 -5.76
N THR A 160 5.04 1.91 -5.72
CA THR A 160 5.58 1.03 -6.77
C THR A 160 5.56 -0.45 -6.38
N PRO A 161 5.89 -0.85 -5.15
CA PRO A 161 6.05 -2.26 -4.80
C PRO A 161 4.73 -3.02 -4.67
N CYS A 162 3.59 -2.33 -4.50
CA CYS A 162 2.27 -2.93 -4.31
C CYS A 162 1.90 -3.90 -5.47
N SER A 163 2.41 -3.69 -6.68
CA SER A 163 2.26 -4.64 -7.79
C SER A 163 2.84 -6.02 -7.51
N TRP A 164 3.78 -6.13 -6.59
CA TRP A 164 4.37 -7.40 -6.14
C TRP A 164 4.16 -7.64 -4.64
N GLY A 165 3.16 -7.00 -4.09
CA GLY A 165 2.79 -7.14 -2.68
C GLY A 165 2.49 -8.59 -2.31
N GLY A 166 2.85 -8.96 -1.05
CA GLY A 166 2.65 -10.30 -0.53
C GLY A 166 3.33 -11.40 -1.35
N ALA A 167 4.59 -11.19 -1.74
CA ALA A 167 5.37 -12.08 -2.60
C ALA A 167 4.73 -12.28 -4.00
N GLY A 168 4.40 -11.18 -4.65
CA GLY A 168 3.95 -11.20 -6.04
C GLY A 168 2.47 -11.48 -6.25
N LEU A 169 1.69 -11.72 -5.18
CA LEU A 169 0.27 -12.11 -5.32
C LEU A 169 -0.55 -11.11 -6.14
N THR A 170 -0.25 -9.83 -6.06
CA THR A 170 -0.94 -8.78 -6.82
C THR A 170 -0.81 -8.97 -8.33
N THR A 171 0.37 -9.37 -8.82
CA THR A 171 0.60 -9.68 -10.25
C THR A 171 0.19 -11.11 -10.59
N ILE A 172 0.49 -12.10 -9.74
CA ILE A 172 0.22 -13.52 -9.98
C ILE A 172 -1.28 -13.77 -10.04
N ASN A 173 -1.98 -13.53 -8.93
CA ASN A 173 -3.42 -13.79 -8.84
C ASN A 173 -4.24 -12.70 -9.54
N GLY A 174 -3.75 -11.44 -9.52
CA GLY A 174 -4.40 -10.34 -10.22
C GLY A 174 -4.38 -10.48 -11.74
N GLY A 175 -3.34 -11.13 -12.28
CA GLY A 175 -3.21 -11.41 -13.72
C GLY A 175 -3.68 -12.81 -14.14
N ALA A 176 -4.28 -13.59 -13.24
CA ALA A 176 -4.68 -14.97 -13.49
C ALA A 176 -5.58 -15.11 -14.72
N ALA A 177 -6.51 -14.18 -14.95
CA ALA A 177 -7.40 -14.21 -16.11
C ALA A 177 -6.64 -14.25 -17.46
N LEU A 178 -5.53 -13.51 -17.59
CA LEU A 178 -4.69 -13.52 -18.80
C LEU A 178 -3.92 -14.85 -18.95
N VAL A 179 -3.46 -15.39 -17.82
CA VAL A 179 -2.70 -16.64 -17.78
C VAL A 179 -3.61 -17.83 -18.11
N ASP A 180 -4.78 -17.90 -17.50
CA ASP A 180 -5.77 -18.96 -17.70
C ASP A 180 -6.32 -18.97 -19.13
N ALA A 181 -6.43 -17.79 -19.75
CA ALA A 181 -6.80 -17.65 -21.16
C ALA A 181 -5.64 -17.98 -22.15
N GLY A 182 -4.45 -18.29 -21.65
CA GLY A 182 -3.26 -18.56 -22.49
C GLY A 182 -2.71 -17.34 -23.22
N VAL A 183 -3.12 -16.14 -22.84
CA VAL A 183 -2.72 -14.87 -23.48
C VAL A 183 -1.39 -14.36 -22.93
N SER A 184 -1.02 -14.74 -21.71
CA SER A 184 0.19 -14.30 -21.04
C SER A 184 0.74 -15.36 -20.09
N THR A 185 1.90 -15.05 -19.50
CA THR A 185 2.48 -15.79 -18.36
C THR A 185 2.71 -14.84 -17.19
N VAL A 186 2.86 -15.38 -15.98
CA VAL A 186 3.20 -14.58 -14.80
C VAL A 186 4.49 -13.77 -15.02
N SER A 187 5.51 -14.39 -15.66
CA SER A 187 6.78 -13.72 -15.97
C SER A 187 6.61 -12.55 -16.93
N LEU A 188 5.83 -12.70 -17.99
CA LEU A 188 5.55 -11.62 -18.95
C LEU A 188 4.78 -10.47 -18.28
N ASN A 189 3.77 -10.80 -17.47
CA ASN A 189 3.03 -9.81 -16.71
C ASN A 189 3.96 -9.03 -15.77
N SER A 190 4.77 -9.73 -14.96
CA SER A 190 5.73 -9.11 -14.05
C SER A 190 6.76 -8.25 -14.79
N ALA A 191 7.30 -8.75 -15.91
CA ALA A 191 8.28 -8.03 -16.70
C ALA A 191 7.75 -6.72 -17.27
N MET A 192 6.54 -6.69 -17.79
CA MET A 192 5.94 -5.47 -18.34
C MET A 192 5.56 -4.48 -17.23
N VAL A 193 5.02 -4.96 -16.11
CA VAL A 193 4.76 -4.14 -14.91
C VAL A 193 6.05 -3.49 -14.41
N GLY A 194 7.16 -4.24 -14.36
CA GLY A 194 8.46 -3.73 -13.96
C GLY A 194 8.99 -2.62 -14.85
N ARG A 195 8.75 -2.71 -16.17
CA ARG A 195 9.13 -1.66 -17.13
C ARG A 195 8.39 -0.33 -16.91
N ILE A 196 7.17 -0.37 -16.38
CA ILE A 196 6.44 0.85 -16.00
C ILE A 196 6.97 1.38 -14.67
N HIS A 197 7.06 0.53 -13.65
CA HIS A 197 7.43 0.93 -12.29
C HIS A 197 8.87 1.41 -12.14
N MET A 198 9.80 0.98 -13.00
CA MET A 198 11.19 1.43 -12.94
C MET A 198 11.32 2.96 -13.00
N PHE A 199 10.48 3.63 -13.78
CA PHE A 199 10.48 5.10 -13.85
C PHE A 199 9.90 5.74 -12.59
N GLY A 200 8.89 5.14 -11.98
CA GLY A 200 8.40 5.55 -10.67
C GLY A 200 9.48 5.41 -9.59
N ALA A 201 10.16 4.26 -9.55
CA ALA A 201 11.24 4.01 -8.61
C ALA A 201 12.40 5.01 -8.74
N LEU A 202 12.68 5.47 -9.98
CA LEU A 202 13.69 6.50 -10.24
C LEU A 202 13.31 7.86 -9.61
N ILE A 203 12.03 8.23 -9.64
CA ILE A 203 11.55 9.57 -9.27
C ILE A 203 11.16 9.66 -7.79
N ILE A 204 10.69 8.58 -7.18
CA ILE A 204 10.16 8.58 -5.80
C ILE A 204 11.14 9.14 -4.76
N PRO A 205 12.48 8.87 -4.78
CA PRO A 205 13.40 9.48 -3.82
C PRO A 205 13.33 11.01 -3.83
N PHE A 206 13.19 11.60 -5.01
CA PHE A 206 13.06 13.04 -5.17
C PHE A 206 11.71 13.55 -4.65
N LEU A 207 10.62 12.82 -4.91
CA LEU A 207 9.28 13.17 -4.41
C LEU A 207 9.20 13.10 -2.89
N ILE A 208 9.83 12.12 -2.27
CA ILE A 208 9.92 11.99 -0.79
C ILE A 208 10.65 13.19 -0.19
N VAL A 209 11.83 13.53 -0.73
CA VAL A 209 12.59 14.69 -0.23
C VAL A 209 11.84 15.99 -0.48
N PHE A 210 11.20 16.14 -1.64
CA PHE A 210 10.36 17.30 -1.91
C PHE A 210 9.15 17.40 -0.96
N MET A 211 8.49 16.28 -0.69
CA MET A 211 7.34 16.21 0.22
C MET A 211 7.71 16.60 1.66
N ALA A 212 8.89 16.18 2.12
CA ALA A 212 9.34 16.43 3.49
C ALA A 212 9.96 17.82 3.68
N PHE A 213 10.73 18.31 2.70
CA PHE A 213 11.60 19.47 2.86
C PHE A 213 11.40 20.55 1.77
N GLY A 214 10.53 20.32 0.79
CA GLY A 214 10.33 21.22 -0.34
C GLY A 214 11.58 21.33 -1.22
N ARG A 215 11.66 22.42 -2.01
CA ARG A 215 12.81 22.67 -2.92
C ARG A 215 14.15 22.79 -2.21
N LYS A 216 14.17 23.27 -0.98
CA LYS A 216 15.40 23.40 -0.18
C LYS A 216 16.02 22.04 0.11
N GLY A 217 15.22 20.98 0.20
CA GLY A 217 15.67 19.62 0.44
C GLY A 217 16.65 19.09 -0.60
N PHE A 218 16.71 19.62 -1.80
CA PHE A 218 17.61 19.15 -2.86
C PHE A 218 19.06 19.66 -2.74
N LYS A 219 19.35 20.60 -1.83
CA LYS A 219 20.67 21.18 -1.68
C LYS A 219 21.71 20.11 -1.35
N ARG A 220 22.66 19.88 -2.27
CA ARG A 220 23.79 18.94 -2.11
C ARG A 220 23.43 17.47 -1.91
N ILE A 221 22.19 17.01 -2.12
CA ILE A 221 21.80 15.60 -1.95
C ILE A 221 21.44 14.92 -3.27
N VAL A 222 21.31 15.66 -4.36
CA VAL A 222 20.89 15.14 -5.67
C VAL A 222 21.70 13.91 -6.12
N PRO A 223 23.04 13.83 -5.96
CA PRO A 223 23.80 12.63 -6.35
C PRO A 223 23.36 11.37 -5.59
N TYR A 224 23.09 11.48 -4.30
CA TYR A 224 22.56 10.37 -3.49
C TYR A 224 21.14 9.96 -3.96
N LEU A 225 20.26 10.92 -4.22
CA LEU A 225 18.90 10.63 -4.70
C LEU A 225 18.92 9.96 -6.08
N ALA A 226 19.78 10.45 -6.97
CA ALA A 226 19.98 9.85 -8.30
C ALA A 226 20.53 8.44 -8.19
N PHE A 227 21.55 8.22 -7.36
CA PHE A 227 22.11 6.89 -7.12
C PHE A 227 21.06 5.93 -6.58
N THR A 228 20.30 6.33 -5.55
CA THR A 228 19.25 5.49 -4.96
C THR A 228 18.13 5.22 -5.96
N GLY A 229 17.71 6.23 -6.73
CA GLY A 229 16.70 6.06 -7.77
C GLY A 229 17.14 5.10 -8.87
N VAL A 230 18.35 5.28 -9.40
CA VAL A 230 18.93 4.43 -10.47
C VAL A 230 19.13 2.99 -9.99
N THR A 231 19.67 2.79 -8.79
CA THR A 231 19.86 1.44 -8.23
C THR A 231 18.51 0.75 -7.97
N THR A 232 17.54 1.44 -7.41
CA THR A 232 16.19 0.87 -7.19
C THR A 232 15.51 0.55 -8.52
N CYS A 233 15.60 1.44 -9.50
CA CYS A 233 15.12 1.22 -10.87
C CYS A 233 15.77 -0.03 -11.49
N GLY A 234 17.10 -0.14 -11.47
CA GLY A 234 17.83 -1.25 -12.07
C GLY A 234 17.57 -2.58 -11.38
N VAL A 235 17.53 -2.61 -10.05
CA VAL A 235 17.24 -3.83 -9.28
C VAL A 235 15.77 -4.27 -9.52
N MET A 236 14.82 -3.35 -9.48
CA MET A 236 13.42 -3.65 -9.75
C MET A 236 13.22 -4.19 -11.17
N PHE A 237 13.85 -3.59 -12.16
CA PHE A 237 13.84 -4.07 -13.54
C PHE A 237 14.45 -5.48 -13.64
N ALA A 238 15.62 -5.70 -13.06
CA ALA A 238 16.30 -6.99 -13.13
C ALA A 238 15.47 -8.11 -12.46
N LEU A 239 14.95 -7.87 -11.27
CA LEU A 239 14.17 -8.89 -10.56
C LEU A 239 12.83 -9.17 -11.24
N SER A 240 12.11 -8.15 -11.70
CA SER A 240 10.81 -8.33 -12.35
C SER A 240 10.89 -9.01 -13.71
N ASN A 241 12.00 -8.82 -14.45
CA ASN A 241 12.16 -9.36 -15.80
C ASN A 241 12.88 -10.72 -15.86
N PHE A 242 13.78 -11.01 -14.92
CA PHE A 242 14.68 -12.16 -15.02
C PHE A 242 14.56 -13.15 -13.85
N VAL A 243 13.95 -12.76 -12.73
CA VAL A 243 13.89 -13.63 -11.55
C VAL A 243 12.44 -14.08 -11.27
N GLY A 244 11.51 -13.15 -11.07
CA GLY A 244 10.10 -13.50 -10.87
C GLY A 244 9.35 -12.51 -9.98
N ALA A 245 8.03 -12.58 -10.07
CA ALA A 245 7.14 -11.68 -9.32
C ALA A 245 7.27 -11.83 -7.81
N GLU A 246 7.52 -13.05 -7.32
CA GLU A 246 7.54 -13.41 -5.91
C GLU A 246 8.58 -12.64 -5.10
N VAL A 247 9.73 -12.38 -5.72
CA VAL A 247 10.89 -11.77 -5.03
C VAL A 247 11.11 -10.31 -5.41
N THR A 248 10.39 -9.80 -6.41
CA THR A 248 10.68 -8.47 -6.99
C THR A 248 10.61 -7.37 -5.97
N SER A 249 9.53 -7.23 -5.21
CA SER A 249 9.40 -6.16 -4.22
C SER A 249 10.41 -6.32 -3.07
N MET A 250 10.42 -7.49 -2.43
CA MET A 250 11.28 -7.72 -1.27
C MET A 250 12.76 -7.62 -1.62
N GLY A 251 13.18 -8.23 -2.73
CA GLY A 251 14.57 -8.16 -3.22
C GLY A 251 14.98 -6.73 -3.59
N THR A 252 14.08 -5.99 -4.28
CA THR A 252 14.33 -4.57 -4.61
C THR A 252 14.54 -3.74 -3.35
N GLY A 253 13.65 -3.86 -2.37
CA GLY A 253 13.76 -3.10 -1.12
C GLY A 253 15.06 -3.42 -0.37
N LEU A 254 15.39 -4.70 -0.19
CA LEU A 254 16.57 -5.13 0.54
C LEU A 254 17.86 -4.71 -0.16
N ILE A 255 18.02 -5.05 -1.44
CA ILE A 255 19.25 -4.76 -2.20
C ILE A 255 19.45 -3.25 -2.32
N SER A 256 18.42 -2.49 -2.67
CA SER A 256 18.50 -1.04 -2.80
C SER A 256 18.79 -0.35 -1.47
N MET A 257 18.26 -0.85 -0.36
CA MET A 257 18.55 -0.34 0.98
C MET A 257 20.02 -0.57 1.35
N LEU A 258 20.57 -1.76 1.10
CA LEU A 258 21.98 -2.06 1.35
C LEU A 258 22.91 -1.19 0.48
N LEU A 259 22.59 -1.02 -0.81
CA LEU A 259 23.34 -0.16 -1.73
C LEU A 259 23.28 1.32 -1.31
N SER A 260 22.11 1.79 -0.90
CA SER A 260 21.90 3.16 -0.43
C SER A 260 22.70 3.44 0.86
N ILE A 261 22.69 2.54 1.83
CA ILE A 261 23.51 2.63 3.04
C ILE A 261 25.01 2.55 2.68
N GLY A 262 25.38 1.66 1.78
CA GLY A 262 26.74 1.54 1.26
C GLY A 262 27.24 2.86 0.65
N TYR A 263 26.43 3.51 -0.18
CA TYR A 263 26.76 4.83 -0.73
C TYR A 263 27.05 5.85 0.37
N VAL A 264 26.17 5.94 1.38
CA VAL A 264 26.36 6.89 2.50
C VAL A 264 27.66 6.63 3.26
N LYS A 265 28.03 5.35 3.45
CA LYS A 265 29.25 4.99 4.19
C LYS A 265 30.53 5.14 3.38
N LEU A 266 30.51 4.90 2.08
CA LEU A 266 31.69 4.89 1.20
C LEU A 266 31.93 6.24 0.53
N VAL A 267 30.86 6.89 0.05
CA VAL A 267 30.94 8.17 -0.69
C VAL A 267 30.66 9.35 0.23
N GLY A 268 29.76 9.16 1.18
CA GLY A 268 29.28 10.22 2.07
C GLY A 268 28.17 11.06 1.45
N VAL A 269 27.52 11.85 2.29
CA VAL A 269 26.54 12.87 1.89
C VAL A 269 26.94 14.20 2.53
N ASN A 270 27.05 15.24 1.69
CA ASN A 270 27.37 16.58 2.20
C ASN A 270 26.09 17.18 2.81
N THR A 271 25.95 17.06 4.13
CA THR A 271 24.76 17.44 4.89
C THR A 271 24.85 18.88 5.40
N PRO A 272 24.01 19.81 4.90
CA PRO A 272 23.86 21.13 5.49
C PRO A 272 23.28 21.02 6.91
N ASP A 273 23.69 21.93 7.81
CA ASP A 273 23.31 21.89 9.22
C ASP A 273 21.76 21.94 9.44
N GLU A 274 21.02 22.61 8.56
CA GLU A 274 19.56 22.66 8.56
C GLU A 274 18.87 21.29 8.41
N PHE A 275 19.57 20.29 7.83
CA PHE A 275 19.06 18.92 7.61
C PHE A 275 19.72 17.90 8.53
N ARG A 276 20.66 18.35 9.36
CA ARG A 276 21.36 17.47 10.28
C ARG A 276 20.49 17.20 11.51
N ASN A 277 20.41 15.95 11.86
CA ASN A 277 19.73 15.53 13.07
C ASN A 277 20.72 15.69 14.24
N HIS A 278 20.53 16.70 15.07
CA HIS A 278 21.35 16.94 16.25
C HIS A 278 20.85 16.05 17.38
N PHE A 279 21.40 14.86 17.50
CA PHE A 279 21.19 14.03 18.67
C PHE A 279 22.13 14.50 19.78
N THR A 280 21.59 15.01 20.87
CA THR A 280 22.34 15.18 22.11
C THR A 280 22.77 13.79 22.58
N ALA A 281 24.07 13.61 22.80
CA ALA A 281 24.62 12.39 23.36
C ALA A 281 23.96 12.16 24.75
N ARG A 282 22.99 11.24 24.79
CA ARG A 282 22.35 10.76 26.01
C ARG A 282 22.90 9.39 26.32
N GLU A 283 23.05 9.06 27.59
CA GLU A 283 23.29 7.67 27.99
C GLU A 283 22.18 6.78 27.43
N ARG A 284 22.56 5.80 26.62
CA ARG A 284 21.61 4.85 26.01
C ARG A 284 21.06 3.94 27.10
N LYS A 285 19.76 3.91 27.22
CA LYS A 285 19.07 2.97 28.10
C LYS A 285 19.11 1.53 27.55
N TYR A 286 19.02 1.43 26.22
CA TYR A 286 19.02 0.17 25.48
C TYR A 286 20.12 0.15 24.43
N SER A 287 20.71 -1.04 24.18
CA SER A 287 21.61 -1.21 23.06
C SER A 287 20.89 -0.99 21.73
N ALA A 288 21.66 -0.73 20.66
CA ALA A 288 21.11 -0.56 19.31
C ALA A 288 20.21 -1.75 18.90
N PHE A 289 20.65 -2.97 19.20
CA PHE A 289 19.87 -4.18 18.90
C PHE A 289 18.59 -4.23 19.74
N GLN A 290 18.64 -3.96 21.04
CA GLN A 290 17.46 -3.97 21.89
C GLN A 290 16.39 -2.98 21.44
N ALA A 291 16.80 -1.74 21.14
CA ALA A 291 15.89 -0.68 20.70
C ALA A 291 15.25 -0.98 19.33
N LEU A 292 16.03 -1.53 18.38
CA LEU A 292 15.57 -1.89 17.04
C LEU A 292 14.96 -3.29 16.95
N SER A 293 15.05 -4.11 18.00
CA SER A 293 14.70 -5.52 17.95
C SER A 293 13.31 -5.84 17.38
N PRO A 294 12.22 -5.11 17.68
CA PRO A 294 10.93 -5.40 17.08
C PRO A 294 10.98 -5.31 15.53
N TYR A 295 11.67 -4.30 15.00
CA TYR A 295 11.81 -4.11 13.55
C TYR A 295 12.78 -5.12 12.92
N VAL A 296 13.89 -5.44 13.60
CA VAL A 296 14.81 -6.50 13.15
C VAL A 296 14.09 -7.85 13.10
N PHE A 297 13.25 -8.17 14.09
CA PHE A 297 12.44 -9.37 14.04
C PHE A 297 11.41 -9.35 12.90
N ILE A 298 10.77 -8.21 12.60
CA ILE A 298 9.88 -8.08 11.44
C ILE A 298 10.65 -8.39 10.14
N LEU A 299 11.80 -7.76 9.95
CA LEU A 299 12.65 -7.95 8.76
C LEU A 299 13.12 -9.39 8.60
N ALA A 300 13.35 -10.12 9.70
CA ALA A 300 13.80 -11.51 9.69
C ALA A 300 12.63 -12.50 9.59
N LEU A 301 11.60 -12.36 10.45
CA LEU A 301 10.56 -13.36 10.60
C LEU A 301 9.51 -13.33 9.48
N LEU A 302 9.16 -12.16 8.91
CA LEU A 302 8.22 -12.13 7.80
C LEU A 302 8.72 -12.94 6.60
N PRO A 303 9.96 -12.72 6.07
CA PRO A 303 10.48 -13.56 5.00
C PRO A 303 10.70 -15.01 5.43
N ALA A 304 11.23 -15.25 6.66
CA ALA A 304 11.47 -16.59 7.14
C ALA A 304 10.19 -17.44 7.22
N VAL A 305 9.09 -16.86 7.71
CA VAL A 305 7.78 -17.54 7.71
C VAL A 305 7.25 -17.72 6.30
N ARG A 306 7.33 -16.69 5.47
CA ARG A 306 6.81 -16.71 4.10
C ARG A 306 7.46 -17.78 3.23
N TYR A 307 8.79 -17.86 3.24
CA TYR A 307 9.55 -18.74 2.36
C TYR A 307 10.00 -20.04 3.04
N GLY A 308 10.29 -19.99 4.33
CA GLY A 308 10.72 -21.18 5.10
C GLY A 308 9.57 -22.10 5.47
N PHE A 309 8.36 -21.55 5.62
CA PHE A 309 7.19 -22.32 6.06
C PHE A 309 5.96 -22.06 5.17
N PRO A 310 6.05 -22.30 3.84
CA PRO A 310 4.95 -22.01 2.91
C PRO A 310 3.66 -22.77 3.23
N ALA A 311 3.75 -23.99 3.77
CA ALA A 311 2.60 -24.76 4.22
C ALA A 311 1.89 -24.09 5.40
N LEU A 312 2.64 -23.47 6.32
CA LEU A 312 2.10 -22.71 7.45
C LEU A 312 1.38 -21.45 6.94
N VAL A 313 1.95 -20.76 5.97
CA VAL A 313 1.31 -19.59 5.33
C VAL A 313 0.02 -19.97 4.60
N LYS A 314 -0.01 -21.11 3.91
CA LYS A 314 -1.15 -21.56 3.12
C LYS A 314 -2.25 -22.21 3.96
N ASN A 315 -1.88 -23.05 4.92
CA ASN A 315 -2.81 -23.94 5.63
C ASN A 315 -2.72 -23.86 7.16
N GLY A 316 -1.57 -23.51 7.72
CA GLY A 316 -1.26 -23.80 9.13
C GLY A 316 -1.85 -22.82 10.13
N PHE A 317 -2.15 -21.60 9.73
CA PHE A 317 -2.93 -20.67 10.54
C PHE A 317 -4.44 -20.90 10.39
N ALA A 318 -4.87 -21.95 9.67
CA ALA A 318 -6.29 -22.29 9.51
C ALA A 318 -7.00 -22.45 10.85
N VAL A 319 -6.33 -22.97 11.89
CA VAL A 319 -6.93 -23.09 13.23
C VAL A 319 -7.15 -21.72 13.87
N MET A 320 -6.16 -20.81 13.81
CA MET A 320 -6.31 -19.42 14.26
C MET A 320 -7.20 -18.62 13.31
N CYS A 321 -7.18 -18.96 12.01
CA CYS A 321 -8.01 -18.40 10.96
C CYS A 321 -9.35 -19.09 10.82
N THR A 322 -9.72 -20.08 11.66
CA THR A 322 -11.02 -20.76 11.63
C THR A 322 -12.18 -19.77 11.70
N PHE A 323 -11.97 -18.65 12.39
CA PHE A 323 -12.89 -17.53 12.41
C PHE A 323 -12.64 -16.50 11.29
N GLY A 324 -11.55 -16.65 10.51
CA GLY A 324 -11.21 -15.75 9.38
C GLY A 324 -10.81 -14.33 9.77
N TYR A 325 -10.43 -14.08 11.03
CA TYR A 325 -10.19 -12.73 11.56
C TYR A 325 -8.72 -12.36 11.75
N ILE A 326 -7.81 -13.33 11.70
CA ILE A 326 -6.37 -13.15 11.92
C ILE A 326 -5.64 -13.83 10.77
N VAL A 327 -4.61 -13.17 10.24
CA VAL A 327 -3.72 -13.75 9.24
C VAL A 327 -2.31 -13.92 9.80
N TRP A 328 -1.51 -14.73 9.13
CA TRP A 328 -0.15 -15.05 9.60
C TRP A 328 0.73 -13.81 9.80
N VAL A 329 0.56 -12.78 8.96
CA VAL A 329 1.30 -11.50 9.09
C VAL A 329 0.98 -10.82 10.42
N ASP A 330 -0.28 -10.80 10.82
CA ASP A 330 -0.72 -10.19 12.08
C ASP A 330 -0.05 -10.88 13.28
N VAL A 331 -0.04 -12.22 13.24
CA VAL A 331 0.60 -13.04 14.28
C VAL A 331 2.09 -12.77 14.35
N VAL A 332 2.77 -12.69 13.20
CA VAL A 332 4.21 -12.40 13.15
C VAL A 332 4.51 -10.99 13.68
N ILE A 333 3.74 -9.98 13.31
CA ILE A 333 3.95 -8.60 13.82
C ILE A 333 3.74 -8.55 15.35
N MET A 334 2.68 -9.18 15.86
CA MET A 334 2.43 -9.25 17.30
C MET A 334 3.53 -10.02 18.04
N LEU A 335 4.02 -11.12 17.46
CA LEU A 335 5.15 -11.88 17.98
C LEU A 335 6.43 -11.02 18.01
N CYS A 336 6.70 -10.24 16.96
CA CYS A 336 7.85 -9.33 16.92
C CYS A 336 7.79 -8.27 18.02
N GLY A 337 6.60 -7.73 18.29
CA GLY A 337 6.38 -6.82 19.41
C GLY A 337 6.66 -7.46 20.76
N PHE A 338 6.22 -8.70 20.95
CA PHE A 338 6.48 -9.48 22.17
C PHE A 338 7.97 -9.84 22.34
N LEU A 339 8.62 -10.33 21.28
CA LEU A 339 10.06 -10.61 21.28
C LEU A 339 10.89 -9.35 21.54
N GLY A 340 10.47 -8.20 20.98
CA GLY A 340 11.05 -6.91 21.26
C GLY A 340 10.92 -6.53 22.74
N ALA A 341 9.78 -6.76 23.37
CA ALA A 341 9.58 -6.55 24.79
C ALA A 341 10.52 -7.43 25.64
N LEU A 342 10.69 -8.71 25.27
CA LEU A 342 11.60 -9.63 25.94
C LEU A 342 13.06 -9.18 25.84
N THR A 343 13.52 -8.73 24.65
CA THR A 343 14.90 -8.23 24.46
C THR A 343 15.18 -6.96 25.27
N MET A 344 14.18 -6.09 25.43
CA MET A 344 14.24 -4.91 26.28
C MET A 344 14.01 -5.21 27.77
N LYS A 345 13.83 -6.49 28.14
CA LYS A 345 13.54 -6.93 29.52
C LYS A 345 12.31 -6.26 30.13
N VAL A 346 11.30 -5.99 29.30
CA VAL A 346 10.02 -5.43 29.74
C VAL A 346 9.20 -6.51 30.43
N GLY A 347 8.69 -6.22 31.61
CA GLY A 347 7.87 -7.17 32.37
C GLY A 347 6.52 -7.44 31.68
N LEU A 348 6.01 -8.68 31.76
CA LEU A 348 4.74 -9.10 31.15
C LEU A 348 3.55 -8.18 31.57
N LYS A 349 3.52 -7.73 32.82
CA LYS A 349 2.47 -6.83 33.31
C LYS A 349 2.49 -5.48 32.56
N GLN A 350 3.68 -4.94 32.33
CA GLN A 350 3.84 -3.67 31.57
C GLN A 350 3.47 -3.89 30.10
N TYR A 351 3.94 -4.99 29.45
CA TYR A 351 3.58 -5.30 28.07
C TYR A 351 2.06 -5.44 27.89
N TRP A 352 1.38 -6.13 28.84
CA TRP A 352 -0.07 -6.28 28.81
C TRP A 352 -0.81 -4.95 28.99
N SER A 353 -0.25 -4.04 29.80
CA SER A 353 -0.77 -2.67 29.94
C SER A 353 -0.71 -1.90 28.61
N VAL A 354 0.41 -2.02 27.88
CA VAL A 354 0.57 -1.44 26.53
C VAL A 354 -0.48 -2.03 25.57
N CYS A 355 -0.68 -3.33 25.56
CA CYS A 355 -1.70 -3.98 24.73
C CYS A 355 -3.11 -3.46 25.03
N LYS A 356 -3.48 -3.36 26.32
CA LYS A 356 -4.80 -2.83 26.74
C LYS A 356 -5.02 -1.38 26.32
N LYS A 357 -4.00 -0.55 26.48
CA LYS A 357 -4.02 0.86 26.05
C LYS A 357 -4.23 0.93 24.53
N THR A 358 -3.47 0.14 23.76
CA THR A 358 -3.56 0.09 22.30
C THR A 358 -4.94 -0.38 21.82
N ALA A 359 -5.53 -1.40 22.43
CA ALA A 359 -6.83 -1.93 22.02
C ALA A 359 -7.94 -0.88 22.03
N LYS A 360 -7.93 0.06 22.99
CA LYS A 360 -8.90 1.16 23.04
C LYS A 360 -8.79 2.12 21.85
N HIS A 361 -7.57 2.30 21.32
CA HIS A 361 -7.32 3.22 20.20
C HIS A 361 -7.68 2.61 18.84
N VAL A 362 -7.77 1.28 18.72
CA VAL A 362 -7.99 0.59 17.43
C VAL A 362 -9.49 0.42 17.09
N THR A 363 -10.39 0.53 18.07
CA THR A 363 -11.84 0.40 17.86
C THR A 363 -12.41 1.34 16.78
N PRO A 364 -12.07 2.65 16.72
CA PRO A 364 -12.54 3.54 15.66
C PRO A 364 -12.08 3.12 14.26
N VAL A 365 -10.90 2.49 14.18
CA VAL A 365 -10.34 1.98 12.92
C VAL A 365 -11.20 0.84 12.40
N LEU A 366 -11.65 -0.07 13.27
CA LEU A 366 -12.51 -1.19 12.89
C LEU A 366 -13.78 -0.70 12.18
N ILE A 367 -14.48 0.28 12.76
CA ILE A 367 -15.72 0.81 12.17
C ILE A 367 -15.45 1.39 10.78
N THR A 368 -14.39 2.19 10.65
CA THR A 368 -14.06 2.85 9.38
C THR A 368 -13.65 1.84 8.31
N MET A 369 -12.74 0.93 8.65
CA MET A 369 -12.23 -0.08 7.72
C MET A 369 -13.33 -1.03 7.25
N SER A 370 -14.12 -1.55 8.20
CA SER A 370 -15.24 -2.44 7.86
C SER A 370 -16.24 -1.73 6.96
N SER A 371 -16.61 -0.48 7.26
CA SER A 371 -17.55 0.29 6.43
C SER A 371 -17.04 0.48 5.00
N LEU A 372 -15.77 0.89 4.82
CA LEU A 372 -15.18 1.08 3.49
C LEU A 372 -15.05 -0.23 2.71
N LEU A 373 -14.69 -1.33 3.37
CA LEU A 373 -14.61 -2.64 2.76
C LEU A 373 -15.98 -3.17 2.33
N ILE A 374 -17.02 -2.96 3.13
CA ILE A 374 -18.39 -3.35 2.77
C ILE A 374 -18.85 -2.55 1.55
N VAL A 375 -18.61 -1.22 1.51
CA VAL A 375 -18.87 -0.39 0.31
C VAL A 375 -18.20 -0.99 -0.91
N SER A 376 -16.93 -1.31 -0.80
CA SER A 376 -16.15 -1.94 -1.87
C SER A 376 -16.77 -3.26 -2.34
N TYR A 377 -17.09 -4.18 -1.44
CA TYR A 377 -17.67 -5.47 -1.81
C TYR A 377 -19.05 -5.36 -2.44
N ILE A 378 -19.89 -4.42 -1.99
CA ILE A 378 -21.19 -4.16 -2.62
C ILE A 378 -20.99 -3.64 -4.04
N MET A 379 -20.09 -2.68 -4.25
CA MET A 379 -19.81 -2.15 -5.58
C MET A 379 -19.22 -3.19 -6.53
N GLN A 380 -18.41 -4.11 -6.03
CA GLN A 380 -17.80 -5.20 -6.79
C GLN A 380 -18.75 -6.35 -7.09
N SER A 381 -19.84 -6.45 -6.34
CA SER A 381 -20.76 -7.57 -6.45
C SER A 381 -21.37 -7.65 -7.86
N PRO A 382 -21.40 -8.85 -8.47
CA PRO A 382 -22.16 -9.08 -9.70
C PRO A 382 -23.65 -8.70 -9.56
N HIS A 383 -24.20 -8.82 -8.35
CA HIS A 383 -25.57 -8.45 -8.03
C HIS A 383 -25.86 -6.96 -8.30
N THR A 384 -24.92 -6.07 -7.98
CA THR A 384 -25.08 -4.64 -8.25
C THR A 384 -24.54 -4.23 -9.63
N GLY A 385 -23.50 -4.87 -10.10
CA GLY A 385 -22.83 -4.57 -11.37
C GLY A 385 -22.27 -3.15 -11.50
N MET A 386 -22.14 -2.41 -10.39
CA MET A 386 -21.69 -1.00 -10.40
C MET A 386 -20.31 -0.87 -11.03
N MET A 387 -19.35 -1.69 -10.62
CA MET A 387 -17.97 -1.60 -11.11
C MET A 387 -17.87 -1.99 -12.59
N ASN A 388 -18.61 -3.01 -13.03
CA ASN A 388 -18.65 -3.39 -14.45
C ASN A 388 -19.21 -2.27 -15.31
N LEU A 389 -20.23 -1.55 -14.82
CA LEU A 389 -20.79 -0.39 -15.52
C LEU A 389 -19.75 0.74 -15.65
N ILE A 390 -19.09 1.09 -14.55
CA ILE A 390 -18.03 2.13 -14.54
C ILE A 390 -16.94 1.78 -15.55
N ALA A 391 -16.46 0.55 -15.52
CA ALA A 391 -15.36 0.09 -16.37
C ALA A 391 -15.76 0.04 -17.86
N SER A 392 -16.92 -0.55 -18.19
CA SER A 392 -17.36 -0.69 -19.58
C SER A 392 -17.66 0.66 -20.24
N ASP A 393 -18.28 1.58 -19.51
CA ASP A 393 -18.63 2.88 -20.07
C ASP A 393 -17.39 3.77 -20.23
N THR A 394 -16.41 3.64 -19.32
CA THR A 394 -15.11 4.29 -19.50
C THR A 394 -14.37 3.73 -20.72
N ALA A 395 -14.36 2.42 -20.91
CA ALA A 395 -13.69 1.78 -22.08
C ALA A 395 -14.26 2.29 -23.41
N LYS A 396 -15.60 2.34 -23.52
CA LYS A 396 -16.27 2.86 -24.73
C LYS A 396 -15.97 4.32 -25.02
N ALA A 397 -15.83 5.14 -23.97
CA ALA A 397 -15.63 6.58 -24.11
C ALA A 397 -14.25 6.96 -24.64
N VAL A 398 -13.20 6.18 -24.33
CA VAL A 398 -11.80 6.59 -24.54
C VAL A 398 -11.09 5.86 -25.68
N ALA A 399 -11.61 4.74 -26.22
CA ALA A 399 -11.10 4.02 -27.39
C ALA A 399 -9.56 3.98 -27.52
N ARG A 400 -8.98 4.85 -28.38
CA ARG A 400 -7.53 4.92 -28.62
C ARG A 400 -6.70 5.31 -27.38
N LEU A 401 -7.29 5.99 -26.40
CA LEU A 401 -6.63 6.36 -25.13
C LEU A 401 -6.78 5.27 -24.07
N TYR A 402 -7.27 4.09 -24.44
CA TYR A 402 -7.54 3.01 -23.50
C TYR A 402 -6.34 2.58 -22.64
N PRO A 403 -5.07 2.54 -23.14
CA PRO A 403 -3.92 2.24 -22.29
C PRO A 403 -3.78 3.21 -21.11
N ALA A 404 -4.00 4.51 -21.34
CA ALA A 404 -4.00 5.50 -20.28
C ALA A 404 -5.20 5.34 -19.34
N ALA A 405 -6.39 5.04 -19.88
CA ALA A 405 -7.59 4.78 -19.10
C ALA A 405 -7.42 3.54 -18.20
N ALA A 406 -6.74 2.49 -18.66
CA ALA A 406 -6.46 1.31 -17.86
C ALA A 406 -5.66 1.65 -16.58
N VAL A 407 -4.69 2.55 -16.66
CA VAL A 407 -3.96 3.07 -15.49
C VAL A 407 -4.90 3.80 -14.52
N ALA A 408 -5.77 4.66 -15.04
CA ALA A 408 -6.73 5.40 -14.22
C ALA A 408 -7.77 4.49 -13.57
N ILE A 409 -8.28 3.49 -14.31
CA ILE A 409 -9.21 2.47 -13.79
C ILE A 409 -8.53 1.65 -12.70
N GLY A 410 -7.27 1.25 -12.91
CA GLY A 410 -6.47 0.55 -11.90
C GLY A 410 -6.36 1.35 -10.61
N ALA A 411 -6.02 2.63 -10.71
CA ALA A 411 -5.90 3.53 -9.56
C ALA A 411 -7.25 3.71 -8.85
N GLY A 412 -8.32 3.92 -9.59
CA GLY A 412 -9.68 4.02 -9.05
C GLY A 412 -10.14 2.73 -8.38
N GLY A 413 -9.84 1.58 -9.00
CA GLY A 413 -10.13 0.27 -8.45
C GLY A 413 -9.44 0.02 -7.11
N SER A 414 -8.15 0.30 -7.02
CA SER A 414 -7.39 0.16 -5.76
C SER A 414 -7.85 1.15 -4.70
N PHE A 415 -8.18 2.38 -5.09
CA PHE A 415 -8.78 3.37 -4.18
C PHE A 415 -10.04 2.82 -3.50
N ILE A 416 -10.89 2.10 -4.26
CA ILE A 416 -12.17 1.55 -3.77
C ILE A 416 -11.94 0.25 -3.00
N THR A 417 -11.16 -0.69 -3.57
CA THR A 417 -11.00 -2.03 -3.00
C THR A 417 -10.08 -2.05 -1.80
N GLY A 418 -9.26 -1.03 -1.63
CA GLY A 418 -8.22 -0.96 -0.61
C GLY A 418 -6.95 -1.75 -0.93
N THR A 419 -6.88 -2.42 -2.09
CA THR A 419 -5.74 -3.26 -2.47
C THR A 419 -5.51 -3.28 -3.99
N GLY A 420 -4.24 -3.34 -4.41
CA GLY A 420 -3.90 -3.53 -5.81
C GLY A 420 -4.38 -4.89 -6.35
N LEU A 421 -4.33 -5.95 -5.52
CA LEU A 421 -4.83 -7.28 -5.87
C LEU A 421 -6.34 -7.25 -6.20
N GLY A 422 -7.14 -6.61 -5.32
CA GLY A 422 -8.59 -6.49 -5.53
C GLY A 422 -8.94 -5.76 -6.81
N SER A 423 -8.22 -4.67 -7.11
CA SER A 423 -8.37 -3.92 -8.37
C SER A 423 -8.04 -4.79 -9.60
N ASN A 424 -6.93 -5.52 -9.56
CA ASN A 424 -6.51 -6.36 -10.69
C ASN A 424 -7.47 -7.52 -10.94
N ILE A 425 -7.86 -8.27 -9.91
CA ILE A 425 -8.83 -9.37 -10.06
C ILE A 425 -10.15 -8.87 -10.68
N MET A 426 -10.57 -7.66 -10.28
CA MET A 426 -11.83 -7.09 -10.76
C MET A 426 -11.79 -6.72 -12.24
N PHE A 427 -10.67 -6.20 -12.74
CA PHE A 427 -10.61 -5.58 -14.06
C PHE A 427 -9.76 -6.33 -15.08
N ALA A 428 -8.96 -7.33 -14.69
CA ALA A 428 -8.05 -8.02 -15.58
C ALA A 428 -8.77 -8.64 -16.80
N ASP A 429 -9.87 -9.37 -16.57
CA ASP A 429 -10.65 -9.98 -17.65
C ASP A 429 -11.28 -8.94 -18.58
N MET A 430 -11.86 -7.88 -18.02
CA MET A 430 -12.41 -6.75 -18.79
C MET A 430 -11.34 -6.07 -19.64
N HIS A 431 -10.16 -5.84 -19.11
CA HIS A 431 -9.04 -5.24 -19.85
C HIS A 431 -8.52 -6.14 -20.96
N MET A 432 -8.48 -7.46 -20.72
CA MET A 432 -8.13 -8.43 -21.74
C MET A 432 -9.12 -8.38 -22.91
N GLN A 433 -10.41 -8.43 -22.64
CA GLN A 433 -11.47 -8.37 -23.66
C GLN A 433 -11.45 -7.04 -24.43
N ALA A 434 -11.28 -5.92 -23.72
CA ALA A 434 -11.17 -4.60 -24.34
C ALA A 434 -9.93 -4.48 -25.24
N ALA A 435 -8.79 -4.99 -24.79
CA ALA A 435 -7.56 -5.01 -25.58
C ALA A 435 -7.73 -5.82 -26.89
N GLN A 436 -8.33 -7.00 -26.80
CA GLN A 436 -8.66 -7.83 -27.99
C GLN A 436 -9.60 -7.09 -28.95
N THR A 437 -10.65 -6.46 -28.44
CA THR A 437 -11.61 -5.68 -29.27
C THR A 437 -10.94 -4.49 -29.95
N LEU A 438 -10.00 -3.84 -29.30
CA LEU A 438 -9.28 -2.68 -29.82
C LEU A 438 -8.05 -3.05 -30.67
N GLY A 439 -7.71 -4.34 -30.79
CA GLY A 439 -6.48 -4.80 -31.45
C GLY A 439 -5.20 -4.33 -30.75
N MET A 440 -5.25 -4.20 -29.42
CA MET A 440 -4.12 -3.80 -28.57
C MET A 440 -3.54 -5.00 -27.82
N ASN A 441 -2.31 -4.88 -27.36
CA ASN A 441 -1.65 -5.92 -26.60
C ASN A 441 -2.23 -6.04 -25.17
N PRO A 442 -2.83 -7.18 -24.78
CA PRO A 442 -3.46 -7.35 -23.46
C PRO A 442 -2.46 -7.26 -22.30
N ILE A 443 -1.21 -7.68 -22.50
CA ILE A 443 -0.17 -7.68 -21.46
C ILE A 443 0.22 -6.24 -21.09
N THR A 444 0.37 -5.37 -22.10
CA THR A 444 0.72 -3.96 -21.84
C THR A 444 -0.44 -3.21 -21.21
N ILE A 445 -1.68 -3.52 -21.58
CA ILE A 445 -2.89 -2.96 -20.96
C ILE A 445 -2.99 -3.41 -19.49
N PHE A 446 -2.83 -4.72 -19.22
CA PHE A 446 -2.83 -5.24 -17.85
C PHE A 446 -1.69 -4.64 -17.00
N ALA A 447 -0.52 -4.45 -17.59
CA ALA A 447 0.59 -3.80 -16.87
C ALA A 447 0.26 -2.35 -16.49
N GLY A 448 -0.42 -1.61 -17.37
CA GLY A 448 -0.95 -0.28 -17.06
C GLY A 448 -1.97 -0.33 -15.91
N GLN A 449 -2.94 -1.25 -15.98
CA GLN A 449 -3.91 -1.49 -14.90
C GLN A 449 -3.21 -1.77 -13.57
N ASN A 450 -2.26 -2.70 -13.54
CA ASN A 450 -1.56 -3.13 -12.33
C ASN A 450 -0.69 -1.99 -11.74
N ALA A 451 0.01 -1.24 -12.60
CA ALA A 451 0.78 -0.08 -12.17
C ALA A 451 -0.14 1.03 -11.62
N GLY A 452 -1.28 1.28 -12.25
CA GLY A 452 -2.30 2.17 -11.76
C GLY A 452 -2.87 1.73 -10.41
N ALA A 453 -3.17 0.44 -10.25
CA ALA A 453 -3.65 -0.14 -9.00
C ALA A 453 -2.64 0.06 -7.85
N SER A 454 -1.36 -0.10 -8.14
CA SER A 454 -0.29 0.19 -7.17
C SER A 454 -0.28 1.66 -6.74
N LEU A 455 -0.44 2.60 -7.69
CA LEU A 455 -0.55 4.03 -7.35
C LEU A 455 -1.79 4.36 -6.53
N GLY A 456 -2.94 3.77 -6.87
CA GLY A 456 -4.19 3.99 -6.15
C GLY A 456 -4.11 3.60 -4.68
N ASN A 457 -3.26 2.63 -4.36
CA ASN A 457 -3.00 2.16 -3.00
C ASN A 457 -2.50 3.29 -2.07
N MET A 458 -1.69 4.23 -2.59
CA MET A 458 -1.13 5.34 -1.79
C MET A 458 -2.14 6.42 -1.40
N ILE A 459 -3.25 6.53 -2.11
CA ILE A 459 -4.32 7.48 -1.81
C ILE A 459 -5.59 6.81 -1.27
N CYS A 460 -5.57 5.48 -1.15
CA CYS A 460 -6.70 4.70 -0.68
C CYS A 460 -7.08 5.10 0.77
N PRO A 461 -8.36 5.35 1.06
CA PRO A 461 -8.82 5.67 2.40
C PRO A 461 -8.48 4.60 3.44
N ASN A 462 -8.57 3.32 3.06
CA ASN A 462 -8.25 2.20 3.96
C ASN A 462 -6.81 2.29 4.48
N ASN A 463 -5.83 2.41 3.57
CA ASN A 463 -4.41 2.47 3.94
C ASN A 463 -4.07 3.76 4.71
N THR A 464 -4.70 4.88 4.30
CA THR A 464 -4.55 6.16 5.00
C THR A 464 -5.04 6.06 6.44
N VAL A 465 -6.24 5.49 6.67
CA VAL A 465 -6.82 5.29 8.01
C VAL A 465 -5.95 4.34 8.84
N ALA A 466 -5.51 3.22 8.26
CA ALA A 466 -4.64 2.27 8.93
C ALA A 466 -3.32 2.92 9.38
N ALA A 467 -2.67 3.69 8.49
CA ALA A 467 -1.43 4.40 8.80
C ALA A 467 -1.65 5.54 9.81
N CYS A 468 -2.73 6.32 9.70
CA CYS A 468 -3.09 7.34 10.68
C CYS A 468 -3.26 6.77 12.08
N ALA A 469 -3.86 5.59 12.18
CA ALA A 469 -4.05 4.91 13.46
C ALA A 469 -2.73 4.53 14.14
N THR A 470 -1.68 4.26 13.39
CA THR A 470 -0.37 3.85 13.95
C THR A 470 0.46 4.98 14.52
N VAL A 471 0.12 6.23 14.20
CA VAL A 471 0.83 7.44 14.67
C VAL A 471 -0.06 8.43 15.42
N ASP A 472 -1.26 7.98 15.82
CA ASP A 472 -2.22 8.78 16.61
C ASP A 472 -2.84 9.98 15.86
N GLU A 473 -2.94 9.85 14.51
CA GLU A 473 -3.46 10.89 13.60
C GLU A 473 -4.85 10.56 13.06
N ILE A 474 -5.64 9.78 13.81
CA ILE A 474 -7.02 9.46 13.42
C ILE A 474 -7.85 10.75 13.33
N GLY A 475 -8.46 10.98 12.17
CA GLY A 475 -9.22 12.20 11.87
C GLY A 475 -8.46 13.21 10.99
N ASN A 476 -7.15 13.00 10.78
CA ASN A 476 -6.31 13.82 9.91
C ASN A 476 -6.07 13.20 8.52
N GLU A 477 -6.88 12.21 8.12
CA GLU A 477 -6.76 11.50 6.85
C GLU A 477 -6.79 12.45 5.64
N ASN A 478 -7.60 13.53 5.74
CA ASN A 478 -7.68 14.55 4.70
C ASN A 478 -6.35 15.30 4.49
N GLN A 479 -5.57 15.51 5.55
CA GLN A 479 -4.27 16.17 5.46
C GLN A 479 -3.24 15.26 4.80
N VAL A 480 -3.28 13.95 5.14
CA VAL A 480 -2.43 12.94 4.50
C VAL A 480 -2.75 12.84 3.02
N MET A 481 -4.02 12.66 2.65
CA MET A 481 -4.43 12.56 1.26
C MET A 481 -4.07 13.81 0.44
N LYS A 482 -4.25 15.01 0.99
CA LYS A 482 -3.81 16.24 0.32
C LYS A 482 -2.31 16.30 0.09
N ARG A 483 -1.54 15.68 0.96
CA ARG A 483 -0.08 15.65 0.86
C ARG A 483 0.41 14.60 -0.13
N THR A 484 -0.31 13.48 -0.30
CA THR A 484 0.02 12.44 -1.28
C THR A 484 -0.48 12.75 -2.69
N LEU A 485 -1.61 13.47 -2.84
CA LEU A 485 -2.23 13.77 -4.15
C LEU A 485 -1.29 14.38 -5.19
N PRO A 486 -0.41 15.36 -4.89
CA PRO A 486 0.50 15.90 -5.90
C PRO A 486 1.48 14.85 -6.45
N ALA A 487 2.04 14.01 -5.58
CA ALA A 487 2.93 12.93 -5.99
C ALA A 487 2.17 11.86 -6.79
N PHE A 488 0.96 11.51 -6.35
CA PHE A 488 0.06 10.63 -7.09
C PHE A 488 -0.20 11.15 -8.50
N ALA A 489 -0.56 12.43 -8.65
CA ALA A 489 -0.86 13.03 -9.95
C ALA A 489 0.35 12.97 -10.90
N VAL A 490 1.56 13.27 -10.39
CA VAL A 490 2.79 13.18 -11.18
C VAL A 490 3.03 11.76 -11.67
N LEU A 491 2.94 10.77 -10.78
CA LEU A 491 3.16 9.36 -11.10
C LEU A 491 2.04 8.81 -12.00
N LEU A 492 0.79 9.21 -11.79
CA LEU A 492 -0.34 8.81 -12.62
C LEU A 492 -0.14 9.26 -14.07
N VAL A 493 0.18 10.53 -14.29
CA VAL A 493 0.43 11.08 -15.65
C VAL A 493 1.62 10.37 -16.29
N LEU A 494 2.70 10.13 -15.54
CA LEU A 494 3.85 9.40 -16.03
C LEU A 494 3.46 7.97 -16.47
N TYR A 495 2.71 7.24 -15.66
CA TYR A 495 2.33 5.85 -15.96
C TYR A 495 1.32 5.79 -17.10
N MET A 496 0.39 6.75 -17.20
CA MET A 496 -0.50 6.87 -18.34
C MET A 496 0.28 7.09 -19.65
N ALA A 497 1.28 7.98 -19.62
CA ALA A 497 2.15 8.23 -20.78
C ALA A 497 2.98 6.99 -21.15
N LEU A 498 3.53 6.28 -20.16
CA LEU A 498 4.28 5.05 -20.39
C LEU A 498 3.40 3.92 -20.93
N ALA A 499 2.17 3.77 -20.40
CA ALA A 499 1.22 2.77 -20.90
C ALA A 499 0.85 3.03 -22.36
N MET A 500 0.62 4.29 -22.73
CA MET A 500 0.40 4.69 -24.12
C MET A 500 1.61 4.39 -25.00
N LEU A 501 2.80 4.81 -24.57
CA LEU A 501 4.05 4.61 -25.31
C LEU A 501 4.34 3.12 -25.51
N TYR A 502 4.15 2.31 -24.48
CA TYR A 502 4.45 0.87 -24.54
C TYR A 502 3.44 0.12 -25.39
N THR A 503 2.16 0.38 -25.22
CA THR A 503 1.12 -0.33 -25.97
C THR A 503 1.10 0.07 -27.43
N CYS A 504 1.28 1.36 -27.75
CA CYS A 504 1.08 1.85 -29.11
C CYS A 504 2.38 1.91 -29.94
N VAL A 505 3.56 1.98 -29.32
CA VAL A 505 4.82 2.27 -30.01
C VAL A 505 5.90 1.23 -29.75
N LEU A 506 6.29 1.01 -28.49
CA LEU A 506 7.50 0.24 -28.17
C LEU A 506 7.24 -1.28 -28.09
N PHE A 507 6.10 -1.68 -27.55
CA PHE A 507 5.80 -3.09 -27.27
C PHE A 507 4.40 -3.53 -27.76
N PRO A 508 3.98 -3.16 -28.99
CA PRO A 508 2.65 -3.53 -29.48
C PRO A 508 2.46 -5.07 -29.57
N ASN A 509 3.55 -5.81 -29.77
CA ASN A 509 3.56 -7.27 -29.92
C ASN A 509 4.33 -7.97 -28.79
N PHE A 510 4.36 -7.40 -27.58
CA PHE A 510 5.10 -7.99 -26.45
C PHE A 510 4.49 -9.33 -26.04
N GLY A 511 5.32 -10.39 -26.02
CA GLY A 511 4.90 -11.73 -25.63
C GLY A 511 4.18 -12.52 -26.74
N ALA A 512 4.11 -11.97 -27.97
CA ALA A 512 3.56 -12.64 -29.15
C ALA A 512 4.63 -13.57 -29.78
#